data_44b375ab6e175d91147a00741c2aeab2
#
_entry.id   44b375ab6e175d91147a00741c2aeab2
#
_cell.length_a   1.000
_cell.length_b   1.000
_cell.length_c   1.000
_cell.angle_alpha   90.00
_cell.angle_beta   90.00
_cell.angle_gamma   90.00
#
_symmetry.space_group_name_H-M   'P 1'
#
loop_
_entity.id
_entity.type
_entity.pdbx_description
1 polymer ?
#
loop_
_entity_poly.entity_id
_entity_poly.type
_entity_poly.pdbx_seq_one_letter_code
_entity_poly.pdbx_strand_id
1 'polypeptide(L)'
;MSKQQFNIELRSIEAIRPYENNPRINDDAVDAVAASLKEFGFRQPIVVDADGVIVCGHTRYKAAQQLGLAKVPVHVAKDLTPEQVKAYRIADNKTSDLSDWDYDILPIELSELQDAGFDLGLLAFDETELTKLLNTEPTEGLTDDDAVPEPPKEAITQPGDLWLLGAYTTCPHCKERNDVED
;
A
#
# COMPACT_ATOMS: atom_id res chain seq x y z
N MET A 1 -5.02 -30.39 7.19
CA MET A 1 -4.58 -29.08 7.74
C MET A 1 -4.97 -29.05 9.20
N SER A 2 -4.02 -29.09 10.13
CA SER A 2 -4.32 -28.93 11.55
C SER A 2 -4.85 -27.52 11.78
N LYS A 3 -5.87 -27.36 12.62
CA LYS A 3 -6.39 -26.03 12.96
C LYS A 3 -5.28 -25.29 13.70
N GLN A 4 -4.62 -24.36 12.99
CA GLN A 4 -3.65 -23.46 13.57
C GLN A 4 -4.34 -22.63 14.65
N GLN A 5 -3.94 -22.81 15.89
CA GLN A 5 -4.54 -22.08 17.02
C GLN A 5 -3.79 -20.76 17.17
N PHE A 6 -4.32 -19.70 16.58
CA PHE A 6 -3.78 -18.35 16.72
C PHE A 6 -4.18 -17.81 18.11
N ASN A 7 -3.18 -17.60 18.96
CA ASN A 7 -3.37 -17.06 20.30
C ASN A 7 -2.36 -15.94 20.57
N ILE A 8 -2.85 -14.79 20.99
CA ILE A 8 -2.02 -13.65 21.40
C ILE A 8 -2.07 -13.54 22.92
N GLU A 9 -0.92 -13.44 23.54
CA GLU A 9 -0.77 -13.23 24.97
C GLU A 9 0.12 -12.03 25.27
N LEU A 10 -0.08 -11.38 26.40
CA LEU A 10 0.82 -10.32 26.87
C LEU A 10 1.98 -10.97 27.62
N ARG A 11 3.19 -10.80 27.11
CA ARG A 11 4.42 -11.26 27.76
C ARG A 11 5.29 -10.10 28.23
N SER A 12 6.06 -10.33 29.31
CA SER A 12 7.13 -9.43 29.69
C SER A 12 8.12 -9.29 28.53
N ILE A 13 8.57 -8.08 28.26
CA ILE A 13 9.56 -7.82 27.21
C ILE A 13 10.88 -8.55 27.49
N GLU A 14 11.21 -8.78 28.76
CA GLU A 14 12.38 -9.52 29.20
C GLU A 14 12.28 -11.05 28.95
N ALA A 15 11.06 -11.57 28.75
CA ALA A 15 10.81 -12.97 28.47
C ALA A 15 10.94 -13.34 26.99
N ILE A 16 11.24 -12.36 26.14
CA ILE A 16 11.48 -12.57 24.69
C ILE A 16 12.87 -12.10 24.32
N ARG A 17 13.47 -12.75 23.34
CA ARG A 17 14.86 -12.50 22.95
C ARG A 17 14.96 -12.25 21.45
N PRO A 18 15.76 -11.27 21.00
CA PRO A 18 16.09 -11.13 19.59
C PRO A 18 16.84 -12.36 19.07
N TYR A 19 16.66 -12.66 17.78
CA TYR A 19 17.46 -13.68 17.10
C TYR A 19 18.82 -13.10 16.74
N GLU A 20 19.90 -13.69 17.25
CA GLU A 20 21.29 -13.18 17.11
C GLU A 20 21.73 -13.06 15.65
N ASN A 21 21.34 -14.04 14.80
CA ASN A 21 21.67 -14.05 13.38
C ASN A 21 20.60 -13.43 12.50
N ASN A 22 19.92 -12.38 12.98
CA ASN A 22 18.91 -11.67 12.16
C ASN A 22 19.58 -11.00 10.96
N PRO A 23 19.25 -11.38 9.71
CA PRO A 23 19.88 -10.81 8.52
C PRO A 23 19.37 -9.41 8.17
N ARG A 24 18.27 -8.94 8.79
CA ARG A 24 17.67 -7.63 8.51
C ARG A 24 18.27 -6.57 9.42
N ILE A 25 18.86 -5.54 8.82
CA ILE A 25 19.25 -4.30 9.50
C ILE A 25 18.02 -3.41 9.59
N ASN A 26 17.64 -3.01 10.78
CA ASN A 26 16.38 -2.30 11.02
C ASN A 26 16.49 -1.17 12.05
N ASP A 27 17.71 -0.73 12.35
CA ASP A 27 17.93 0.30 13.39
C ASP A 27 17.31 1.63 13.00
N ASP A 28 17.44 2.05 11.75
CA ASP A 28 16.90 3.31 11.22
C ASP A 28 15.35 3.37 11.27
N ALA A 29 14.68 2.22 11.30
CA ALA A 29 13.22 2.17 11.38
C ALA A 29 12.66 2.18 12.81
N VAL A 30 13.52 2.13 13.84
CA VAL A 30 13.08 1.97 15.24
C VAL A 30 12.29 3.20 15.71
N ASP A 31 12.77 4.41 15.41
CA ASP A 31 12.10 5.64 15.83
C ASP A 31 10.72 5.81 15.19
N ALA A 32 10.61 5.53 13.89
CA ALA A 32 9.34 5.57 13.17
C ALA A 32 8.34 4.56 13.73
N VAL A 33 8.80 3.32 14.01
CA VAL A 33 7.94 2.30 14.62
C VAL A 33 7.57 2.67 16.07
N ALA A 34 8.47 3.29 16.83
CA ALA A 34 8.16 3.77 18.17
C ALA A 34 7.09 4.87 18.16
N ALA A 35 7.18 5.83 17.22
CA ALA A 35 6.17 6.86 17.03
C ALA A 35 4.81 6.23 16.66
N SER A 36 4.80 5.29 15.73
CA SER A 36 3.59 4.54 15.34
C SER A 36 2.97 3.75 16.52
N LEU A 37 3.80 3.08 17.34
CA LEU A 37 3.32 2.36 18.52
C LEU A 37 2.74 3.30 19.59
N LYS A 38 3.27 4.50 19.71
CA LYS A 38 2.79 5.52 20.65
C LYS A 38 1.44 6.07 20.21
N GLU A 39 1.27 6.35 18.92
CA GLU A 39 0.05 6.94 18.36
C GLU A 39 -1.07 5.90 18.22
N PHE A 40 -0.80 4.80 17.54
CA PHE A 40 -1.82 3.81 17.20
C PHE A 40 -1.92 2.65 18.18
N GLY A 41 -0.97 2.53 19.13
CA GLY A 41 -0.85 1.39 20.01
C GLY A 41 -0.26 0.15 19.31
N PHE A 42 -0.08 -0.90 20.07
CA PHE A 42 0.50 -2.16 19.58
C PHE A 42 -0.55 -2.98 18.82
N ARG A 43 -0.63 -2.86 17.49
CA ARG A 43 -1.67 -3.50 16.65
C ARG A 43 -1.24 -4.85 16.07
N GLN A 44 0.06 -5.06 15.85
CA GLN A 44 0.61 -6.31 15.31
C GLN A 44 1.48 -6.99 16.37
N PRO A 45 1.18 -8.23 16.80
CA PRO A 45 1.97 -8.92 17.81
C PRO A 45 3.38 -9.22 17.33
N ILE A 46 4.31 -9.41 18.27
CA ILE A 46 5.63 -9.99 17.99
C ILE A 46 5.43 -11.50 17.90
N VAL A 47 5.97 -12.13 16.87
CA VAL A 47 5.96 -13.60 16.75
C VAL A 47 7.27 -14.14 17.31
N VAL A 48 7.15 -15.11 18.24
CA VAL A 48 8.29 -15.83 18.81
C VAL A 48 8.14 -17.34 18.61
N ASP A 49 9.26 -18.04 18.63
CA ASP A 49 9.25 -19.51 18.69
C ASP A 49 8.91 -20.03 20.10
N ALA A 50 8.97 -21.36 20.28
CA ALA A 50 8.68 -22.00 21.56
C ALA A 50 9.64 -21.57 22.69
N ASP A 51 10.87 -21.17 22.34
CA ASP A 51 11.92 -20.76 23.29
C ASP A 51 11.90 -19.23 23.55
N GLY A 52 10.92 -18.52 23.00
CA GLY A 52 10.78 -17.06 23.14
C GLY A 52 11.74 -16.24 22.30
N VAL A 53 12.38 -16.84 21.28
CA VAL A 53 13.23 -16.12 20.33
C VAL A 53 12.37 -15.53 19.22
N ILE A 54 12.61 -14.26 18.91
CA ILE A 54 11.82 -13.52 17.91
C ILE A 54 11.95 -14.15 16.52
N VAL A 55 10.82 -14.42 15.92
CA VAL A 55 10.66 -14.83 14.53
C VAL A 55 10.38 -13.60 13.66
N CYS A 56 9.34 -12.82 13.99
CA CYS A 56 8.98 -11.58 13.30
C CYS A 56 8.72 -10.45 14.30
N GLY A 57 9.10 -9.22 13.93
CA GLY A 57 8.85 -8.03 14.72
C GLY A 57 10.04 -7.54 15.56
N HIS A 58 11.29 -7.77 15.13
CA HIS A 58 12.48 -7.25 15.79
C HIS A 58 12.48 -5.73 15.97
N THR A 59 12.02 -4.97 14.97
CA THR A 59 11.88 -3.51 15.04
C THR A 59 10.86 -3.10 16.11
N ARG A 60 9.70 -3.78 16.16
CA ARG A 60 8.68 -3.55 17.21
C ARG A 60 9.20 -3.87 18.61
N TYR A 61 10.04 -4.88 18.75
CA TYR A 61 10.70 -5.20 20.02
C TYR A 61 11.64 -4.08 20.46
N LYS A 62 12.53 -3.60 19.58
CA LYS A 62 13.43 -2.48 19.87
C LYS A 62 12.65 -1.19 20.20
N ALA A 63 11.63 -0.88 19.42
CA ALA A 63 10.76 0.26 19.66
C ALA A 63 10.02 0.17 21.02
N ALA A 64 9.53 -1.01 21.37
CA ALA A 64 8.89 -1.25 22.68
C ALA A 64 9.87 -1.10 23.84
N GLN A 65 11.14 -1.51 23.67
CA GLN A 65 12.19 -1.25 24.66
C GLN A 65 12.47 0.24 24.81
N GLN A 66 12.60 0.97 23.71
CA GLN A 66 12.79 2.42 23.70
C GLN A 66 11.66 3.16 24.40
N LEU A 67 10.42 2.69 24.23
CA LEU A 67 9.23 3.24 24.90
C LEU A 67 9.07 2.79 26.35
N GLY A 68 9.95 1.92 26.86
CA GLY A 68 9.88 1.41 28.23
C GLY A 68 8.69 0.52 28.51
N LEU A 69 8.14 -0.17 27.49
CA LEU A 69 6.99 -1.03 27.65
C LEU A 69 7.39 -2.31 28.41
N ALA A 70 6.77 -2.54 29.57
CA ALA A 70 7.05 -3.73 30.39
C ALA A 70 6.50 -5.02 29.78
N LYS A 71 5.41 -4.92 29.00
CA LYS A 71 4.73 -6.06 28.37
C LYS A 71 4.36 -5.72 26.92
N VAL A 72 4.43 -6.73 26.07
CA VAL A 72 4.09 -6.63 24.64
C VAL A 72 3.19 -7.80 24.22
N PRO A 73 2.32 -7.62 23.21
CA PRO A 73 1.54 -8.72 22.67
C PRO A 73 2.42 -9.66 21.85
N VAL A 74 2.34 -10.94 22.13
CA VAL A 74 3.17 -11.99 21.54
C VAL A 74 2.29 -13.12 21.03
N HIS A 75 2.60 -13.60 19.83
CA HIS A 75 2.12 -14.88 19.32
C HIS A 75 3.25 -15.91 19.37
N VAL A 76 3.00 -17.09 19.96
CA VAL A 76 3.99 -18.16 20.04
C VAL A 76 3.73 -19.19 18.95
N ALA A 77 4.64 -19.26 17.97
CA ALA A 77 4.60 -20.23 16.88
C ALA A 77 5.17 -21.58 17.34
N LYS A 78 4.34 -22.36 18.06
CA LYS A 78 4.74 -23.67 18.64
C LYS A 78 4.70 -24.82 17.63
N ASP A 79 4.03 -24.62 16.52
CA ASP A 79 3.74 -25.64 15.50
C ASP A 79 4.77 -25.67 14.36
N LEU A 80 5.76 -24.77 14.38
CA LEU A 80 6.82 -24.70 13.39
C LEU A 80 8.04 -25.51 13.80
N THR A 81 8.64 -26.23 12.84
CA THR A 81 9.99 -26.84 13.04
C THR A 81 11.07 -25.75 13.05
N PRO A 82 12.29 -26.04 13.61
CA PRO A 82 13.38 -25.06 13.59
C PRO A 82 13.72 -24.54 12.20
N GLU A 83 13.65 -25.39 11.18
CA GLU A 83 13.90 -25.03 9.78
C GLU A 83 12.80 -24.10 9.25
N GLN A 84 11.54 -24.38 9.57
CA GLN A 84 10.40 -23.54 9.23
C GLN A 84 10.48 -22.17 9.91
N VAL A 85 10.87 -22.13 11.20
CA VAL A 85 11.09 -20.87 11.92
C VAL A 85 12.16 -20.02 11.21
N LYS A 86 13.29 -20.64 10.82
CA LYS A 86 14.38 -19.96 10.10
C LYS A 86 13.94 -19.46 8.73
N ALA A 87 13.21 -20.28 7.98
CA ALA A 87 12.67 -19.92 6.67
C ALA A 87 11.64 -18.79 6.79
N TYR A 88 10.76 -18.84 7.79
CA TYR A 88 9.72 -17.84 7.99
C TYR A 88 10.32 -16.46 8.35
N ARG A 89 11.39 -16.38 9.14
CA ARG A 89 12.11 -15.12 9.39
C ARG A 89 12.54 -14.42 8.10
N ILE A 90 13.00 -15.19 7.13
CA ILE A 90 13.44 -14.65 5.83
C ILE A 90 12.22 -14.28 4.97
N ALA A 91 11.25 -15.19 4.88
CA ALA A 91 10.07 -15.01 4.04
C ALA A 91 9.23 -13.79 4.44
N ASP A 92 8.98 -13.58 5.75
CA ASP A 92 8.24 -12.44 6.28
C ASP A 92 8.84 -11.10 5.86
N ASN A 93 10.17 -10.98 5.94
CA ASN A 93 10.86 -9.78 5.48
C ASN A 93 10.84 -9.65 3.96
N LYS A 94 11.10 -10.76 3.24
CA LYS A 94 11.20 -10.71 1.78
C LYS A 94 9.86 -10.43 1.09
N THR A 95 8.78 -10.96 1.63
CA THR A 95 7.45 -10.70 1.08
C THR A 95 7.02 -9.24 1.25
N SER A 96 7.45 -8.57 2.32
CA SER A 96 7.23 -7.13 2.50
C SER A 96 7.94 -6.28 1.44
N ASP A 97 9.10 -6.75 0.95
CA ASP A 97 9.86 -6.05 -0.10
C ASP A 97 9.23 -6.21 -1.51
N LEU A 98 8.20 -7.03 -1.67
CA LEU A 98 7.52 -7.26 -2.96
C LEU A 98 6.29 -6.37 -3.19
N SER A 99 5.88 -5.63 -2.17
CA SER A 99 4.80 -4.65 -2.29
C SER A 99 5.37 -3.27 -2.58
N ASP A 100 4.64 -2.51 -3.37
CA ASP A 100 4.96 -1.13 -3.73
C ASP A 100 3.74 -0.24 -3.47
N TRP A 101 3.95 1.08 -3.47
CA TRP A 101 2.88 2.04 -3.33
C TRP A 101 2.20 2.30 -4.68
N ASP A 102 0.88 2.43 -4.65
CA ASP A 102 0.14 3.03 -5.76
C ASP A 102 0.27 4.55 -5.68
N TYR A 103 1.10 5.12 -6.56
CA TYR A 103 1.41 6.54 -6.55
C TYR A 103 0.30 7.42 -7.14
N ASP A 104 -0.76 6.84 -7.69
CA ASP A 104 -1.96 7.59 -8.09
C ASP A 104 -2.92 7.75 -6.91
N ILE A 105 -2.98 6.76 -6.01
CA ILE A 105 -3.88 6.75 -4.86
C ILE A 105 -3.22 7.34 -3.61
N LEU A 106 -1.95 7.02 -3.35
CA LEU A 106 -1.26 7.44 -2.13
C LEU A 106 -1.30 8.96 -1.86
N PRO A 107 -1.09 9.85 -2.85
CA PRO A 107 -1.19 11.29 -2.63
C PRO A 107 -2.58 11.76 -2.18
N ILE A 108 -3.63 11.11 -2.67
CA ILE A 108 -5.02 11.43 -2.31
C ILE A 108 -5.24 11.12 -0.83
N GLU A 109 -4.86 9.93 -0.38
CA GLU A 109 -4.98 9.51 1.03
C GLU A 109 -4.16 10.42 1.97
N LEU A 110 -2.95 10.81 1.56
CA LEU A 110 -2.10 11.71 2.33
C LEU A 110 -2.71 13.12 2.43
N SER A 111 -3.30 13.63 1.35
CA SER A 111 -3.98 14.92 1.33
C SER A 111 -5.21 14.92 2.24
N GLU A 112 -6.03 13.86 2.19
CA GLU A 112 -7.20 13.72 3.07
C GLU A 112 -6.81 13.69 4.56
N LEU A 113 -5.70 13.00 4.90
CA LEU A 113 -5.16 12.99 6.25
C LEU A 113 -4.67 14.36 6.68
N GLN A 114 -3.98 15.10 5.80
CA GLN A 114 -3.50 16.45 6.05
C GLN A 114 -4.68 17.43 6.30
N ASP A 115 -5.72 17.36 5.47
CA ASP A 115 -6.94 18.16 5.59
C ASP A 115 -7.70 17.86 6.90
N ALA A 116 -7.63 16.61 7.36
CA ALA A 116 -8.16 16.19 8.66
C ALA A 116 -7.30 16.64 9.85
N GLY A 117 -6.15 17.29 9.60
CA GLY A 117 -5.22 17.77 10.63
C GLY A 117 -4.35 16.68 11.24
N PHE A 118 -4.18 15.54 10.55
CA PHE A 118 -3.31 14.46 11.01
C PHE A 118 -1.83 14.79 10.76
N ASP A 119 -0.97 14.46 11.72
CA ASP A 119 0.48 14.65 11.58
C ASP A 119 1.09 13.59 10.67
N LEU A 120 1.38 13.96 9.41
CA LEU A 120 1.96 13.07 8.41
C LEU A 120 3.38 12.61 8.76
N GLY A 121 4.10 13.31 9.65
CA GLY A 121 5.41 12.88 10.15
C GLY A 121 5.39 11.53 10.88
N LEU A 122 4.20 11.09 11.33
CA LEU A 122 4.00 9.77 11.97
C LEU A 122 3.95 8.60 10.97
N LEU A 123 3.88 8.87 9.67
CA LEU A 123 3.73 7.85 8.62
C LEU A 123 5.07 7.31 8.10
N ALA A 124 6.19 7.77 8.66
CA ALA A 124 7.55 7.34 8.31
C ALA A 124 8.02 7.70 6.87
N PHE A 125 7.34 8.59 6.19
CA PHE A 125 7.86 9.25 4.98
C PHE A 125 8.81 10.38 5.40
N ASP A 126 9.87 10.59 4.63
CA ASP A 126 10.70 11.78 4.83
C ASP A 126 10.04 13.05 4.27
N GLU A 127 10.49 14.25 4.72
CA GLU A 127 9.93 15.52 4.26
C GLU A 127 9.99 15.70 2.74
N THR A 128 11.04 15.18 2.11
CA THR A 128 11.25 15.28 0.66
C THR A 128 10.26 14.38 -0.08
N GLU A 129 10.01 13.18 0.43
CA GLU A 129 9.01 12.26 -0.09
C GLU A 129 7.60 12.85 0.04
N LEU A 130 7.24 13.32 1.24
CA LEU A 130 5.93 13.96 1.47
C LEU A 130 5.72 15.17 0.56
N THR A 131 6.75 16.02 0.42
CA THR A 131 6.68 17.19 -0.45
C THR A 131 6.43 16.79 -1.91
N LYS A 132 7.11 15.75 -2.39
CA LYS A 132 6.90 15.25 -3.76
C LYS A 132 5.50 14.67 -3.94
N LEU A 133 5.04 13.87 -2.99
CA LEU A 133 3.72 13.21 -3.06
C LEU A 133 2.57 14.21 -3.00
N LEU A 134 2.67 15.24 -2.16
CA LEU A 134 1.63 16.24 -1.99
C LEU A 134 1.65 17.36 -3.06
N ASN A 135 2.81 17.60 -3.69
CA ASN A 135 2.95 18.60 -4.76
C ASN A 135 2.92 17.98 -6.16
N THR A 136 2.56 16.71 -6.30
CA THR A 136 2.19 16.17 -7.61
C THR A 136 0.93 16.90 -8.04
N GLU A 137 1.10 18.00 -8.81
CA GLU A 137 0.00 18.48 -9.63
C GLU A 137 -0.52 17.29 -10.44
N PRO A 138 -1.86 17.10 -10.54
CA PRO A 138 -2.39 16.05 -11.39
C PRO A 138 -1.71 16.25 -12.75
N THR A 139 -0.96 15.25 -13.19
CA THR A 139 -0.37 15.26 -14.54
C THR A 139 -1.56 15.43 -15.45
N GLU A 140 -1.69 16.61 -16.08
CA GLU A 140 -2.66 16.80 -17.15
C GLU A 140 -2.50 15.59 -18.06
N GLY A 141 -3.60 14.87 -18.25
CA GLY A 141 -3.56 13.65 -19.04
C GLY A 141 -2.83 13.93 -20.33
N LEU A 142 -1.79 13.14 -20.65
CA LEU A 142 -0.98 13.30 -21.87
C LEU A 142 -1.79 13.09 -23.15
N THR A 143 -3.05 12.76 -23.02
CA THR A 143 -4.03 12.63 -24.09
C THR A 143 -5.00 13.80 -23.98
N ASP A 144 -4.98 14.65 -24.98
CA ASP A 144 -5.97 15.69 -25.23
C ASP A 144 -7.28 15.03 -25.76
N ASP A 145 -7.73 13.97 -25.03
CA ASP A 145 -8.92 13.20 -25.40
C ASP A 145 -10.20 14.05 -25.31
N ASP A 146 -10.14 15.18 -24.60
CA ASP A 146 -11.21 16.19 -24.53
C ASP A 146 -11.04 17.33 -25.53
N ALA A 147 -10.02 17.30 -26.39
CA ALA A 147 -9.91 18.26 -27.48
C ALA A 147 -11.08 18.03 -28.45
N VAL A 148 -12.08 18.88 -28.34
CA VAL A 148 -13.14 18.93 -29.35
C VAL A 148 -12.48 19.31 -30.67
N PRO A 149 -12.41 18.42 -31.66
CA PRO A 149 -11.80 18.75 -32.94
C PRO A 149 -12.52 19.97 -33.53
N GLU A 150 -11.72 20.94 -34.01
CA GLU A 150 -12.32 22.11 -34.69
C GLU A 150 -13.30 21.61 -35.76
N PRO A 151 -14.51 22.14 -35.79
CA PRO A 151 -15.48 21.76 -36.81
C PRO A 151 -14.88 22.04 -38.20
N PRO A 152 -15.08 21.14 -39.17
CA PRO A 152 -14.56 21.34 -40.50
C PRO A 152 -15.06 22.69 -41.06
N LYS A 153 -14.15 23.45 -41.73
CA LYS A 153 -14.45 24.79 -42.27
C LYS A 153 -15.61 24.78 -43.27
N GLU A 154 -15.88 23.63 -43.86
CA GLU A 154 -17.04 23.40 -44.73
C GLU A 154 -17.93 22.33 -44.12
N ALA A 155 -19.21 22.56 -44.07
CA ALA A 155 -20.16 21.58 -43.50
C ALA A 155 -20.16 20.31 -44.37
N ILE A 156 -19.81 19.19 -43.76
CA ILE A 156 -19.83 17.85 -44.42
C ILE A 156 -21.30 17.40 -44.63
N THR A 157 -22.23 17.92 -43.83
CA THR A 157 -23.64 17.59 -43.88
C THR A 157 -24.44 18.68 -44.63
N GLN A 158 -25.41 18.27 -45.44
CA GLN A 158 -26.32 19.16 -46.14
C GLN A 158 -27.74 19.10 -45.52
N PRO A 159 -28.53 20.16 -45.68
CA PRO A 159 -29.96 20.11 -45.23
C PRO A 159 -30.69 18.94 -45.87
N GLY A 160 -31.16 18.00 -45.01
CA GLY A 160 -31.82 16.76 -45.43
C GLY A 160 -31.03 15.48 -45.18
N ASP A 161 -29.79 15.58 -44.75
CA ASP A 161 -29.01 14.42 -44.31
C ASP A 161 -29.58 13.87 -42.99
N LEU A 162 -29.81 12.57 -42.99
CA LEU A 162 -30.28 11.84 -41.80
C LEU A 162 -29.14 11.05 -41.20
N TRP A 163 -28.74 11.45 -39.99
CA TRP A 163 -27.78 10.70 -39.18
C TRP A 163 -28.52 9.83 -38.17
N LEU A 164 -28.34 8.52 -38.29
CA LEU A 164 -28.87 7.56 -37.30
C LEU A 164 -27.78 7.25 -36.29
N LEU A 165 -28.03 7.49 -35.03
CA LEU A 165 -27.21 7.00 -33.94
C LEU A 165 -27.45 5.49 -33.82
N GLY A 166 -26.58 4.69 -34.44
CA GLY A 166 -26.67 3.23 -34.42
C GLY A 166 -25.59 2.59 -35.28
N ALA A 167 -25.66 1.28 -35.45
CA ALA A 167 -24.63 0.47 -36.07
C ALA A 167 -24.37 0.74 -37.57
N TYR A 168 -25.10 1.63 -38.23
CA TYR A 168 -24.85 1.99 -39.61
C TYR A 168 -25.41 3.35 -39.96
N THR A 169 -24.79 3.98 -40.96
CA THR A 169 -25.33 5.19 -41.63
C THR A 169 -25.58 4.86 -43.07
N THR A 170 -26.65 5.46 -43.63
CA THR A 170 -26.97 5.31 -45.06
C THR A 170 -26.73 6.64 -45.77
N CYS A 171 -25.90 6.64 -46.80
CA CYS A 171 -25.70 7.84 -47.61
C CYS A 171 -27.02 8.28 -48.29
N PRO A 172 -27.50 9.51 -48.09
CA PRO A 172 -28.74 9.94 -48.70
C PRO A 172 -28.66 10.07 -50.25
N HIS A 173 -27.46 10.21 -50.79
CA HIS A 173 -27.22 10.38 -52.23
C HIS A 173 -27.07 9.06 -53.00
N CYS A 174 -26.14 8.17 -52.55
CA CYS A 174 -25.89 6.89 -53.24
C CYS A 174 -26.66 5.73 -52.64
N LYS A 175 -27.31 5.90 -51.47
CA LYS A 175 -28.03 4.87 -50.72
C LYS A 175 -27.13 3.72 -50.19
N GLU A 176 -25.82 3.83 -50.29
CA GLU A 176 -24.92 2.87 -49.71
C GLU A 176 -24.93 2.93 -48.19
N ARG A 177 -24.84 1.77 -47.59
CA ARG A 177 -24.79 1.58 -46.15
C ARG A 177 -23.34 1.52 -45.71
N ASN A 178 -22.98 2.37 -44.76
CA ASN A 178 -21.67 2.30 -44.07
C ASN A 178 -21.93 1.72 -42.68
N ASP A 179 -21.37 0.57 -42.42
CA ASP A 179 -21.34 -0.01 -41.09
C ASP A 179 -20.29 0.73 -40.28
N VAL A 180 -20.65 1.13 -39.05
CA VAL A 180 -19.72 1.68 -38.07
C VAL A 180 -19.18 0.48 -37.31
N GLU A 181 -17.94 0.11 -37.55
CA GLU A 181 -17.24 -0.87 -36.73
C GLU A 181 -16.90 -0.22 -35.38
N ASP A 182 -17.18 -0.95 -34.26
CA ASP A 182 -16.84 -0.57 -32.87
C ASP A 182 -15.33 -0.50 -32.63
#